data_838c20b1e21c40569d4c913c245f29d8
#
_entry.id   838c20b1e21c40569d4c913c245f29d8
#
_cell.length_a   1.000
_cell.length_b   1.000
_cell.length_c   1.000
_cell.angle_alpha   90.00
_cell.angle_beta   90.00
_cell.angle_gamma   90.00
#
_symmetry.space_group_name_H-M   'P 1'
#
loop_
_entity.id
_entity.type
_entity.pdbx_description
1 polymer ?
#
loop_
_entity_poly.entity_id
_entity_poly.type
_entity_poly.pdbx_seq_one_letter_code
_entity_poly.pdbx_strand_id
1 'polypeptide(L)'
;MFFAGSLNIPDGIFHVPGVIYKVSGDRLDIFSYKGEKPVENSPLFLAPFFNVTGSSVCLGNATLTPPEDMTFSKLLEYWEKRFWLSEFSHLGGSRNPTGSNLVSVTEKARANPFDENELKPMNKQLKDLLA
;
A
#
# COMPACT_ATOMS: atom_id res chain seq x y z
N MET A 1 -7.12 -7.97 4.98
CA MET A 1 -5.85 -8.28 4.30
C MET A 1 -5.61 -9.77 4.34
N PHE A 2 -5.12 -10.32 3.25
CA PHE A 2 -4.86 -11.74 3.07
C PHE A 2 -3.37 -12.00 2.98
N PHE A 3 -2.88 -13.01 3.68
CA PHE A 3 -1.45 -13.31 3.75
C PHE A 3 -1.16 -14.76 3.39
N ALA A 4 -0.01 -14.96 2.72
CA ALA A 4 0.47 -16.32 2.48
C ALA A 4 0.81 -17.00 3.81
N GLY A 5 0.60 -18.31 3.88
CA GLY A 5 0.86 -19.07 5.10
C GLY A 5 2.29 -18.97 5.62
N SER A 6 3.26 -18.76 4.72
CA SER A 6 4.68 -18.61 5.08
C SER A 6 4.96 -17.38 5.95
N LEU A 7 4.08 -16.39 5.96
CA LEU A 7 4.23 -15.20 6.80
C LEU A 7 3.73 -15.39 8.23
N ASN A 8 2.93 -16.43 8.48
CA ASN A 8 2.31 -16.69 9.79
C ASN A 8 1.48 -15.52 10.33
N ILE A 9 0.90 -14.72 9.44
CA ILE A 9 0.01 -13.63 9.81
C ILE A 9 -1.42 -14.06 9.47
N PRO A 10 -2.30 -14.19 10.47
CA PRO A 10 -3.70 -14.52 10.20
C PRO A 10 -4.37 -13.41 9.40
N ASP A 11 -5.19 -13.78 8.44
CA ASP A 11 -5.99 -12.83 7.68
C ASP A 11 -6.93 -12.05 8.60
N GLY A 12 -7.29 -10.85 8.21
CA GLY A 12 -8.19 -10.05 9.01
C GLY A 12 -8.23 -8.58 8.65
N ILE A 13 -8.73 -7.80 9.59
CA ILE A 13 -8.87 -6.36 9.47
C ILE A 13 -7.73 -5.70 10.23
N PHE A 14 -7.07 -4.73 9.58
CA PHE A 14 -5.91 -4.04 10.12
C PHE A 14 -6.10 -2.52 9.99
N HIS A 15 -5.51 -1.79 10.91
CA HIS A 15 -5.38 -0.34 10.78
C HIS A 15 -4.22 -0.05 9.83
N VAL A 16 -4.41 0.86 8.91
CA VAL A 16 -3.39 1.24 7.93
C VAL A 16 -3.18 2.76 7.95
N PRO A 17 -1.98 3.24 7.55
CA PRO A 17 -1.75 4.67 7.43
C PRO A 17 -2.50 5.24 6.23
N GLY A 18 -2.45 6.57 6.05
CA GLY A 18 -2.94 7.18 4.84
C GLY A 18 -2.21 6.65 3.61
N VAL A 19 -2.93 6.42 2.55
CA VAL A 19 -2.43 5.78 1.33
C VAL A 19 -2.79 6.61 0.11
N ILE A 20 -1.84 6.72 -0.82
CA ILE A 20 -2.05 7.35 -2.12
C ILE A 20 -1.77 6.32 -3.20
N TYR A 21 -2.69 6.20 -4.16
CA TYR A 21 -2.55 5.32 -5.31
C TYR A 21 -2.22 6.14 -6.56
N LYS A 22 -1.27 5.65 -7.35
CA LYS A 22 -0.97 6.21 -8.67
C LYS A 22 -1.10 5.11 -9.71
N VAL A 23 -2.02 5.27 -10.65
CA VAL A 23 -2.26 4.30 -11.71
C VAL A 23 -1.72 4.85 -13.01
N SER A 24 -0.87 4.07 -13.69
CA SER A 24 -0.31 4.42 -15.00
C SER A 24 -0.36 3.18 -15.89
N GLY A 25 -1.29 3.15 -16.84
CA GLY A 25 -1.51 1.96 -17.67
C GLY A 25 -1.89 0.76 -16.82
N ASP A 26 -1.08 -0.29 -16.86
CA ASP A 26 -1.27 -1.51 -16.07
C ASP A 26 -0.49 -1.51 -14.75
N ARG A 27 0.12 -0.40 -14.42
CA ARG A 27 0.98 -0.30 -13.24
C ARG A 27 0.29 0.46 -12.12
N LEU A 28 0.37 -0.09 -10.92
CA LEU A 28 -0.07 0.56 -9.69
C LEU A 28 1.15 0.90 -8.85
N ASP A 29 1.25 2.16 -8.45
CA ASP A 29 2.19 2.61 -7.43
C ASP A 29 1.42 3.02 -6.19
N ILE A 30 2.00 2.79 -5.01
CA ILE A 30 1.38 3.08 -3.73
C ILE A 30 2.37 3.83 -2.83
N PHE A 31 1.85 4.83 -2.13
CA PHE A 31 2.61 5.68 -1.22
C PHE A 31 1.84 5.86 0.07
N SER A 32 2.53 6.21 1.14
CA SER A 32 1.90 6.59 2.39
C SER A 32 2.18 8.04 2.75
N TYR A 33 1.31 8.62 3.56
CA TYR A 33 1.45 9.96 4.10
C TYR A 33 1.07 9.96 5.58
N LYS A 34 1.47 11.01 6.30
CA LYS A 34 1.12 11.19 7.70
C LYS A 34 -0.02 12.20 7.84
N GLY A 35 -0.82 12.03 8.90
CA GLY A 35 -1.94 12.91 9.18
C GLY A 35 -3.23 12.46 8.50
N GLU A 36 -4.26 13.31 8.57
CA GLU A 36 -5.59 12.95 8.09
C GLU A 36 -5.78 13.15 6.59
N LYS A 37 -5.15 14.20 6.04
CA LYS A 37 -5.33 14.58 4.64
C LYS A 37 -4.04 15.12 4.05
N PRO A 38 -3.61 14.62 2.88
CA PRO A 38 -2.40 15.12 2.24
C PRO A 38 -2.66 16.44 1.52
N VAL A 39 -1.61 17.26 1.43
CA VAL A 39 -1.55 18.49 0.63
C VAL A 39 -0.35 18.41 -0.32
N GLU A 40 -0.22 19.35 -1.24
CA GLU A 40 0.82 19.31 -2.28
C GLU A 40 2.23 19.16 -1.71
N ASN A 41 2.52 19.78 -0.59
CA ASN A 41 3.84 19.73 0.05
C ASN A 41 3.99 18.59 1.06
N SER A 42 2.99 17.74 1.21
CA SER A 42 3.07 16.61 2.13
C SER A 42 4.19 15.66 1.73
N PRO A 43 5.09 15.30 2.66
CA PRO A 43 6.11 14.32 2.36
C PRO A 43 5.49 12.95 2.14
N LEU A 44 6.06 12.18 1.21
CA LEU A 44 5.65 10.81 0.93
C LEU A 44 6.57 9.83 1.63
N PHE A 45 6.00 8.69 1.99
CA PHE A 45 6.67 7.62 2.69
C PHE A 45 6.49 6.30 1.94
N LEU A 46 7.38 5.35 2.17
CA LEU A 46 7.22 4.00 1.65
C LEU A 46 5.94 3.40 2.24
N ALA A 47 5.12 2.80 1.39
CA ALA A 47 3.92 2.13 1.85
C ALA A 47 4.30 0.87 2.66
N PRO A 48 3.78 0.71 3.88
CA PRO A 48 4.22 -0.35 4.80
C PRO A 48 3.50 -1.68 4.53
N PHE A 49 3.59 -2.17 3.29
CA PHE A 49 2.90 -3.38 2.87
C PHE A 49 3.85 -4.36 2.19
N PHE A 50 3.49 -5.64 2.25
CA PHE A 50 4.16 -6.67 1.47
C PHE A 50 3.84 -6.50 -0.01
N ASN A 51 4.62 -7.13 -0.87
CA ASN A 51 4.47 -7.09 -2.33
C ASN A 51 4.67 -5.69 -2.95
N VAL A 52 5.36 -4.80 -2.25
CA VAL A 52 5.68 -3.47 -2.75
C VAL A 52 7.19 -3.30 -2.82
N THR A 53 7.70 -2.95 -4.00
CA THR A 53 9.12 -2.64 -4.22
C THR A 53 9.25 -1.15 -4.52
N GLY A 54 9.82 -0.39 -3.59
CA GLY A 54 9.77 1.07 -3.65
C GLY A 54 8.32 1.53 -3.58
N SER A 55 7.75 1.99 -4.68
CA SER A 55 6.32 2.31 -4.79
C SER A 55 5.56 1.32 -5.67
N SER A 56 6.26 0.47 -6.43
CA SER A 56 5.65 -0.45 -7.38
C SER A 56 5.01 -1.64 -6.69
N VAL A 57 3.74 -1.88 -6.97
CA VAL A 57 2.98 -2.98 -6.38
C VAL A 57 3.09 -4.23 -7.26
N CYS A 58 3.42 -5.36 -6.64
CA CYS A 58 3.34 -6.66 -7.29
C CYS A 58 1.93 -7.21 -7.05
N LEU A 59 1.08 -7.16 -8.07
CA LEU A 59 -0.32 -7.58 -7.96
C LEU A 59 -0.53 -9.08 -8.11
N GLY A 60 0.51 -9.81 -8.52
CA GLY A 60 0.40 -11.25 -8.73
C GLY A 60 -0.63 -11.61 -9.78
N ASN A 61 -1.27 -12.77 -9.59
CA ASN A 61 -2.26 -13.32 -10.52
C ASN A 61 -3.70 -13.05 -10.05
N ALA A 62 -3.94 -11.93 -9.37
CA ALA A 62 -5.29 -11.58 -8.95
C ALA A 62 -6.21 -11.46 -10.16
N THR A 63 -7.24 -12.31 -10.23
CA THR A 63 -8.17 -12.36 -11.35
C THR A 63 -9.41 -11.55 -11.04
N LEU A 64 -9.32 -10.24 -11.20
CA LEU A 64 -10.50 -9.39 -11.18
C LEU A 64 -10.84 -8.98 -12.61
N THR A 65 -12.12 -9.01 -12.95
CA THR A 65 -12.60 -8.54 -14.24
C THR A 65 -12.59 -7.02 -14.25
N PRO A 66 -11.95 -6.37 -15.24
CA PRO A 66 -12.02 -4.91 -15.37
C PRO A 66 -13.48 -4.45 -15.50
N PRO A 67 -13.83 -3.26 -14.99
CA PRO A 67 -15.19 -2.75 -15.12
C PRO A 67 -15.51 -2.45 -16.59
N GLU A 68 -16.74 -2.75 -17.01
CA GLU A 68 -17.23 -2.37 -18.34
C GLU A 68 -17.41 -0.85 -18.43
N ASP A 69 -17.85 -0.25 -17.34
CA ASP A 69 -17.99 1.19 -17.20
C ASP A 69 -16.63 1.79 -16.78
N MET A 70 -16.04 2.56 -17.69
CA MET A 70 -14.72 3.18 -17.49
C MET A 70 -14.81 4.56 -16.84
N THR A 71 -15.82 4.81 -16.02
CA THR A 71 -15.88 6.02 -15.21
C THR A 71 -14.70 6.03 -14.23
N PHE A 72 -14.26 7.24 -13.87
CA PHE A 72 -13.15 7.42 -12.94
C PHE A 72 -13.37 6.69 -11.62
N SER A 73 -14.58 6.78 -11.05
CA SER A 73 -14.90 6.11 -9.78
C SER A 73 -14.82 4.59 -9.87
N LYS A 74 -15.32 4.00 -10.95
CA LYS A 74 -15.29 2.55 -11.15
C LYS A 74 -13.87 2.04 -11.35
N LEU A 75 -13.05 2.81 -12.07
CA LEU A 75 -11.65 2.45 -12.29
C LEU A 75 -10.86 2.50 -10.98
N LEU A 76 -11.07 3.50 -10.13
CA LEU A 76 -10.42 3.58 -8.82
C LEU A 76 -10.83 2.41 -7.92
N GLU A 77 -12.11 2.06 -7.87
CA GLU A 77 -12.59 0.91 -7.10
C GLU A 77 -11.92 -0.39 -7.56
N TYR A 78 -11.77 -0.56 -8.88
CA TYR A 78 -11.13 -1.72 -9.47
C TYR A 78 -9.67 -1.86 -8.98
N TRP A 79 -8.89 -0.77 -9.02
CA TRP A 79 -7.49 -0.80 -8.60
C TRP A 79 -7.33 -1.00 -7.08
N GLU A 80 -8.21 -0.40 -6.28
CA GLU A 80 -8.21 -0.62 -4.83
C GLU A 80 -8.49 -2.09 -4.50
N LYS A 81 -9.48 -2.69 -5.15
CA LYS A 81 -9.80 -4.10 -4.95
C LYS A 81 -8.66 -5.00 -5.39
N ARG A 82 -8.01 -4.71 -6.51
CA ARG A 82 -6.85 -5.49 -6.96
C ARG A 82 -5.74 -5.49 -5.92
N PHE A 83 -5.50 -4.37 -5.26
CA PHE A 83 -4.47 -4.29 -4.22
C PHE A 83 -4.91 -5.02 -2.95
N TRP A 84 -6.06 -4.66 -2.40
CA TRP A 84 -6.47 -5.17 -1.07
C TRP A 84 -6.92 -6.62 -1.07
N LEU A 85 -7.39 -7.14 -2.20
CA LEU A 85 -7.77 -8.54 -2.34
C LEU A 85 -6.62 -9.44 -2.81
N SER A 86 -5.46 -8.87 -3.13
CA SER A 86 -4.28 -9.66 -3.46
C SER A 86 -3.74 -10.35 -2.21
N GLU A 87 -3.08 -11.50 -2.40
CA GLU A 87 -2.41 -12.19 -1.30
C GLU A 87 -1.03 -11.59 -1.07
N PHE A 88 -0.77 -11.14 0.15
CA PHE A 88 0.54 -10.61 0.53
C PHE A 88 1.45 -11.78 0.91
N SER A 89 2.58 -11.92 0.23
CA SER A 89 3.43 -13.10 0.35
C SER A 89 4.89 -12.82 0.69
N HIS A 90 5.42 -11.63 0.37
CA HIS A 90 6.85 -11.35 0.53
C HIS A 90 7.12 -9.85 0.63
N LEU A 91 8.30 -9.51 1.18
CA LEU A 91 8.80 -8.15 1.08
C LEU A 91 9.23 -7.88 -0.35
N GLY A 92 8.75 -6.81 -0.94
CA GLY A 92 9.20 -6.35 -2.24
C GLY A 92 10.57 -5.69 -2.11
N GLY A 93 11.55 -6.20 -2.80
CA GLY A 93 12.90 -5.67 -2.75
C GLY A 93 13.67 -6.06 -1.50
N SER A 94 14.84 -5.45 -1.29
CA SER A 94 15.77 -5.77 -0.21
C SER A 94 15.58 -4.91 1.05
N ARG A 95 14.65 -3.94 1.01
CA ARG A 95 14.45 -3.00 2.12
C ARG A 95 13.14 -3.23 2.83
N ASN A 96 13.21 -3.27 4.15
CA ASN A 96 12.04 -3.18 5.00
C ASN A 96 11.44 -1.76 4.85
N PRO A 97 10.15 -1.61 4.49
CA PRO A 97 9.53 -0.28 4.34
C PRO A 97 9.17 0.40 5.64
N THR A 98 9.43 -0.23 6.77
CA THR A 98 9.14 0.32 8.10
C THR A 98 10.40 0.43 8.93
N GLY A 99 10.36 1.22 10.01
CA GLY A 99 11.48 1.35 10.93
C GLY A 99 11.80 0.06 11.67
N SER A 100 10.75 -0.69 12.02
CA SER A 100 10.84 -2.00 12.65
C SER A 100 10.51 -3.11 11.64
N ASN A 101 10.53 -4.36 12.09
CA ASN A 101 10.18 -5.50 11.23
C ASN A 101 8.71 -5.39 10.76
N LEU A 102 8.47 -5.51 9.46
CA LEU A 102 7.14 -5.31 8.88
C LEU A 102 6.09 -6.29 9.43
N VAL A 103 6.46 -7.53 9.71
CA VAL A 103 5.54 -8.51 10.30
C VAL A 103 5.06 -8.01 11.67
N SER A 104 5.99 -7.55 12.51
CA SER A 104 5.66 -7.03 13.84
C SER A 104 4.81 -5.77 13.76
N VAL A 105 5.14 -4.84 12.86
CA VAL A 105 4.37 -3.61 12.64
C VAL A 105 2.95 -3.95 12.19
N THR A 106 2.80 -4.88 11.26
CA THR A 106 1.51 -5.32 10.75
C THR A 106 0.66 -5.95 11.86
N GLU A 107 1.24 -6.82 12.65
CA GLU A 107 0.51 -7.48 13.75
C GLU A 107 0.03 -6.49 14.82
N LYS A 108 0.85 -5.50 15.17
CA LYS A 108 0.44 -4.44 16.10
C LYS A 108 -0.72 -3.62 15.58
N ALA A 109 -0.80 -3.41 14.28
CA ALA A 109 -1.86 -2.65 13.64
C ALA A 109 -3.21 -3.38 13.62
N ARG A 110 -3.27 -4.63 14.07
CA ARG A 110 -4.52 -5.38 14.21
C ARG A 110 -5.42 -4.79 15.30
N ALA A 111 -4.84 -4.39 16.43
CA ALA A 111 -5.59 -3.90 17.58
C ALA A 111 -5.35 -2.42 17.88
N ASN A 112 -4.35 -1.81 17.29
CA ASN A 112 -3.95 -0.42 17.57
C ASN A 112 -3.91 0.38 16.26
N PRO A 113 -4.10 1.72 16.32
CA PRO A 113 -3.85 2.58 15.16
C PRO A 113 -2.44 2.36 14.63
N PHE A 114 -2.25 2.54 13.31
CA PHE A 114 -0.93 2.41 12.71
C PHE A 114 0.01 3.47 13.27
N ASP A 115 1.22 3.05 13.70
CA ASP A 115 2.23 3.96 14.21
C ASP A 115 2.94 4.66 13.04
N GLU A 116 2.61 5.92 12.82
CA GLU A 116 3.19 6.71 11.74
C GLU A 116 4.71 6.93 11.88
N ASN A 117 5.26 6.76 13.07
CA ASN A 117 6.71 6.83 13.27
C ASN A 117 7.47 5.68 12.59
N GLU A 118 6.76 4.62 12.22
CA GLU A 118 7.34 3.48 11.49
C GLU A 118 7.50 3.76 10.00
N LEU A 119 6.91 4.83 9.47
CA LEU A 119 7.00 5.16 8.05
C LEU A 119 8.38 5.70 7.69
N LYS A 120 8.95 5.22 6.60
CA LYS A 120 10.24 5.66 6.07
C LYS A 120 10.05 6.67 4.95
N PRO A 121 10.73 7.83 4.98
CA PRO A 121 10.57 8.85 3.95
C PRO A 121 11.15 8.42 2.60
N MET A 122 10.53 8.91 1.52
CA MET A 122 10.96 8.65 0.15
C MET A 122 11.73 9.82 -0.48
N ASN A 123 11.89 10.94 0.22
CA ASN A 123 12.45 12.17 -0.32
C ASN A 123 11.64 12.74 -1.50
N LYS A 124 10.33 12.55 -1.46
CA LYS A 124 9.36 13.06 -2.43
C LYS A 124 8.19 13.70 -1.71
N GLN A 125 7.52 14.60 -2.40
CA GLN A 125 6.29 15.24 -1.94
C GLN A 125 5.14 14.86 -2.87
N LEU A 126 3.90 15.05 -2.42
CA LEU A 126 2.72 14.72 -3.23
C LEU A 126 2.76 15.42 -4.59
N LYS A 127 3.16 16.69 -4.63
CA LYS A 127 3.23 17.46 -5.88
C LYS A 127 4.15 16.81 -6.93
N ASP A 128 5.14 16.04 -6.51
CA ASP A 128 6.06 15.36 -7.42
C ASP A 128 5.36 14.26 -8.25
N LEU A 129 4.23 13.74 -7.75
CA LEU A 129 3.44 12.75 -8.46
C LEU A 129 2.55 13.37 -9.54
N LEU A 130 2.31 14.68 -9.45
CA LEU A 130 1.42 15.42 -10.34
C LEU A 130 2.17 16.05 -11.53
N ALA A 131 3.46 15.94 -11.55
CA ALA A 131 4.31 16.51 -12.59
C ALA A 131 4.33 15.63 -13.85
#